data_f3ae7f95007d2228684a1f994461e24a
#
_entry.id   f3ae7f95007d2228684a1f994461e24a
#
_cell.length_a   1.000
_cell.length_b   1.000
_cell.length_c   1.000
_cell.angle_alpha   90.00
_cell.angle_beta   90.00
_cell.angle_gamma   90.00
#
_symmetry.space_group_name_H-M   'P 1'
#
loop_
_entity.id
_entity.type
_entity.pdbx_description
1 polymer ?
#
loop_
_entity_poly.entity_id
_entity_poly.type
_entity_poly.pdbx_seq_one_letter_code
_entity_poly.pdbx_strand_id
1 'polypeptide(L)'
;NSANKDMLKFISDKLLSNSYKSGFDNIKNDIENAYIYENLQKEKLSFKLDACELKRRLEELNIFLKQPLCEETFVMKSVIYNYINRFWDGKCFLLRANAKKNMRILFEQDFVEPFKEYVKKLHSKDKDICIDCGKLLGSRDKVSIAFMKDMADDLSRKKSAFWNCKVDAFLCPECAFIYALCPLGFNLLGSRFAFLNTNISIRGMIEANKKNDYAYIKENDIYPDNAVKREKESYSQWFARMLNRLMEYKLKELSSVQVIIRGTKQDDKYVFAVVSNDALKIIKEKKVQNALQYMQMYPYIMIEGEYINIHEQVVLNILNFKGQELLLNRVLRASIESPAYNASAYWIYNVLLWSNIVKSGKENGGKIAMNRLAVMNSGYSLRTALLASKGAKDDECIRGTLYQLMNALSTKNTGKYLEIVMRLYSSCKIPANEEQAGKLVVPSAFVNMFNNPALFEEYGYAFLLGLKGCNSNSKKQDNKND
;
A
#
# COMPACT_ATOMS: atom_id res chain seq x y z
N ASN A 1 21.88 23.32 -0.24
CA ASN A 1 21.79 24.31 -1.34
C ASN A 1 21.11 23.79 -2.63
N SER A 2 21.28 22.55 -3.02
CA SER A 2 20.58 21.95 -4.16
C SER A 2 19.08 21.79 -3.86
N ALA A 3 18.71 21.25 -2.72
CA ALA A 3 17.33 21.06 -2.29
C ALA A 3 16.50 22.35 -2.30
N ASN A 4 17.08 23.47 -1.88
CA ASN A 4 16.39 24.76 -1.88
C ASN A 4 16.15 25.29 -3.31
N LYS A 5 17.03 25.00 -4.28
CA LYS A 5 16.83 25.36 -5.69
C LYS A 5 15.66 24.59 -6.31
N ASP A 6 15.60 23.30 -6.04
CA ASP A 6 14.53 22.43 -6.56
C ASP A 6 13.18 22.81 -5.94
N MET A 7 13.17 23.21 -4.67
CA MET A 7 11.97 23.70 -3.98
C MET A 7 11.45 25.00 -4.56
N LEU A 8 12.31 26.01 -4.79
CA LEU A 8 11.90 27.26 -5.42
C LEU A 8 11.38 27.06 -6.83
N LYS A 9 12.04 26.19 -7.60
CA LYS A 9 11.57 25.80 -8.93
C LYS A 9 10.21 25.15 -8.87
N PHE A 10 10.01 24.18 -7.96
CA PHE A 10 8.72 23.53 -7.75
C PHE A 10 7.60 24.52 -7.41
N ILE A 11 7.82 25.41 -6.44
CA ILE A 11 6.85 26.45 -6.04
C ILE A 11 6.50 27.34 -7.24
N SER A 12 7.50 27.85 -7.94
CA SER A 12 7.29 28.71 -9.10
C SER A 12 6.54 28.01 -10.22
N ASP A 13 6.94 26.79 -10.58
CA ASP A 13 6.31 26.04 -11.67
C ASP A 13 4.86 25.62 -11.29
N LYS A 14 4.61 25.30 -10.02
CA LYS A 14 3.25 25.01 -9.54
C LYS A 14 2.35 26.23 -9.60
N LEU A 15 2.76 27.32 -9.00
CA LEU A 15 1.99 28.57 -8.98
C LEU A 15 1.78 29.18 -10.37
N LEU A 16 2.72 29.01 -11.27
CA LEU A 16 2.64 29.51 -12.66
C LEU A 16 1.99 28.52 -13.62
N SER A 17 1.49 27.39 -13.15
CA SER A 17 0.73 26.47 -13.99
C SER A 17 -0.56 27.11 -14.53
N ASN A 18 -1.01 26.69 -15.71
CA ASN A 18 -2.21 27.22 -16.36
C ASN A 18 -3.46 27.17 -15.45
N SER A 19 -3.55 26.15 -14.60
CA SER A 19 -4.63 25.98 -13.64
C SER A 19 -4.66 27.11 -12.61
N TYR A 20 -3.51 27.43 -12.02
CA TYR A 20 -3.40 28.47 -11.01
C TYR A 20 -3.55 29.86 -11.61
N LYS A 21 -2.97 30.12 -12.80
CA LYS A 21 -3.19 31.37 -13.54
C LYS A 21 -4.67 31.62 -13.81
N SER A 22 -5.37 30.60 -14.32
CA SER A 22 -6.81 30.69 -14.54
C SER A 22 -7.61 30.90 -13.25
N GLY A 23 -7.16 30.31 -12.13
CA GLY A 23 -7.75 30.56 -10.82
C GLY A 23 -7.59 32.02 -10.41
N PHE A 24 -6.37 32.56 -10.50
CA PHE A 24 -6.08 33.96 -10.20
C PHE A 24 -6.89 34.91 -11.07
N ASP A 25 -6.99 34.68 -12.37
CA ASP A 25 -7.75 35.52 -13.29
C ASP A 25 -9.23 35.68 -12.90
N ASN A 26 -9.80 34.66 -12.23
CA ASN A 26 -11.18 34.70 -11.77
C ASN A 26 -11.38 35.53 -10.50
N ILE A 27 -10.35 35.76 -9.70
CA ILE A 27 -10.45 36.41 -8.37
C ILE A 27 -9.64 37.71 -8.26
N LYS A 28 -8.86 38.07 -9.27
CA LYS A 28 -7.91 39.17 -9.21
C LYS A 28 -8.53 40.52 -8.85
N ASN A 29 -9.81 40.73 -9.15
CA ASN A 29 -10.54 41.97 -8.86
C ASN A 29 -11.10 42.00 -7.42
N ASP A 30 -11.14 40.86 -6.75
CA ASP A 30 -11.78 40.66 -5.44
C ASP A 30 -10.75 40.40 -4.32
N ILE A 31 -9.45 40.44 -4.65
CA ILE A 31 -8.34 40.21 -3.72
C ILE A 31 -7.44 41.43 -3.58
N GLU A 32 -6.84 41.57 -2.40
CA GLU A 32 -5.85 42.62 -2.15
C GLU A 32 -4.49 42.21 -2.71
N ASN A 33 -3.70 43.25 -3.09
CA ASN A 33 -2.31 43.03 -3.53
C ASN A 33 -2.11 42.04 -4.69
N ALA A 34 -3.04 42.01 -5.64
CA ALA A 34 -2.97 41.14 -6.82
C ALA A 34 -1.65 41.29 -7.60
N TYR A 35 -1.00 42.48 -7.53
CA TYR A 35 0.28 42.74 -8.16
C TYR A 35 1.40 41.80 -7.72
N ILE A 36 1.32 41.18 -6.53
CA ILE A 36 2.32 40.22 -6.03
C ILE A 36 2.36 38.99 -6.94
N TYR A 37 1.20 38.46 -7.28
CA TYR A 37 1.13 37.29 -8.18
C TYR A 37 1.41 37.68 -9.65
N GLU A 38 1.01 38.86 -10.09
CA GLU A 38 1.35 39.39 -11.41
C GLU A 38 2.87 39.58 -11.57
N ASN A 39 3.56 40.03 -10.53
CA ASN A 39 5.03 40.11 -10.52
C ASN A 39 5.67 38.72 -10.57
N LEU A 40 5.10 37.72 -9.89
CA LEU A 40 5.56 36.32 -10.00
C LEU A 40 5.38 35.78 -11.41
N GLN A 41 4.31 36.20 -12.11
CA GLN A 41 4.10 35.81 -13.53
C GLN A 41 5.12 36.43 -14.47
N LYS A 42 5.56 37.65 -14.21
CA LYS A 42 6.57 38.36 -15.02
C LYS A 42 7.97 37.83 -14.74
N GLU A 43 8.30 37.62 -13.49
CA GLU A 43 9.63 37.16 -13.07
C GLU A 43 9.53 36.04 -12.04
N LYS A 44 10.02 34.87 -12.42
CA LYS A 44 10.02 33.67 -11.56
C LYS A 44 10.96 33.83 -10.37
N LEU A 45 10.59 33.24 -9.23
CA LEU A 45 11.49 33.13 -8.10
C LEU A 45 12.71 32.28 -8.46
N SER A 46 13.88 32.81 -8.26
CA SER A 46 15.15 32.12 -8.54
C SER A 46 16.25 32.58 -7.59
N PHE A 47 17.26 31.73 -7.41
CA PHE A 47 18.47 32.08 -6.64
C PHE A 47 19.39 33.09 -7.36
N LYS A 48 19.00 33.59 -8.53
CA LYS A 48 19.68 34.72 -9.19
C LYS A 48 19.32 36.07 -8.57
N LEU A 49 18.19 36.12 -7.84
CA LEU A 49 17.79 37.30 -7.05
C LEU A 49 18.69 37.42 -5.82
N ASP A 50 18.87 38.64 -5.36
CA ASP A 50 19.51 38.89 -4.07
C ASP A 50 18.77 38.19 -2.92
N ALA A 51 19.48 37.73 -1.90
CA ALA A 51 18.92 36.95 -0.80
C ALA A 51 17.84 37.75 -0.03
N CYS A 52 18.04 39.04 0.17
CA CYS A 52 17.07 39.91 0.84
C CYS A 52 15.79 40.08 0.00
N GLU A 53 15.97 40.27 -1.30
CA GLU A 53 14.85 40.41 -2.24
C GLU A 53 14.06 39.12 -2.38
N LEU A 54 14.74 38.00 -2.45
CA LEU A 54 14.08 36.66 -2.50
C LEU A 54 13.27 36.41 -1.23
N LYS A 55 13.82 36.71 -0.06
CA LYS A 55 13.13 36.60 1.23
C LYS A 55 11.88 37.46 1.25
N ARG A 56 12.01 38.76 0.90
CA ARG A 56 10.90 39.70 0.84
C ARG A 56 9.78 39.20 -0.06
N ARG A 57 10.09 38.75 -1.28
CA ARG A 57 9.11 38.22 -2.23
C ARG A 57 8.41 36.95 -1.73
N LEU A 58 9.12 36.08 -1.03
CA LEU A 58 8.53 34.87 -0.42
C LEU A 58 7.57 35.23 0.73
N GLU A 59 7.92 36.20 1.55
CA GLU A 59 7.07 36.70 2.63
C GLU A 59 5.80 37.36 2.09
N GLU A 60 5.92 38.24 1.09
CA GLU A 60 4.78 38.85 0.40
C GLU A 60 3.86 37.80 -0.24
N LEU A 61 4.45 36.82 -0.94
CA LEU A 61 3.70 35.74 -1.56
C LEU A 61 2.98 34.85 -0.52
N ASN A 62 3.59 34.62 0.63
CA ASN A 62 2.96 33.88 1.72
C ASN A 62 1.76 34.64 2.32
N ILE A 63 1.88 35.94 2.51
CA ILE A 63 0.78 36.80 2.96
C ILE A 63 -0.35 36.82 1.92
N PHE A 64 0.00 36.99 0.64
CA PHE A 64 -0.95 36.95 -0.47
C PHE A 64 -1.73 35.62 -0.53
N LEU A 65 -1.05 34.49 -0.45
CA LEU A 65 -1.67 33.16 -0.53
C LEU A 65 -2.56 32.85 0.69
N LYS A 66 -2.34 33.48 1.84
CA LYS A 66 -3.17 33.34 3.05
C LYS A 66 -4.48 34.13 3.03
N GLN A 67 -4.71 34.95 2.03
CA GLN A 67 -6.02 35.60 1.87
C GLN A 67 -7.09 34.49 1.66
N PRO A 68 -8.24 34.56 2.34
CA PRO A 68 -9.25 33.49 2.31
C PRO A 68 -9.68 33.08 0.88
N LEU A 69 -9.89 34.07 0.01
CA LEU A 69 -10.30 33.81 -1.37
C LEU A 69 -9.18 33.17 -2.22
N CYS A 70 -7.92 33.58 -1.97
CA CYS A 70 -6.75 32.97 -2.61
C CYS A 70 -6.57 31.53 -2.16
N GLU A 71 -6.59 31.28 -0.85
CA GLU A 71 -6.46 29.95 -0.27
C GLU A 71 -7.54 29.01 -0.81
N GLU A 72 -8.81 29.41 -0.74
CA GLU A 72 -9.93 28.64 -1.27
C GLU A 72 -9.76 28.33 -2.75
N THR A 73 -9.44 29.32 -3.58
CA THR A 73 -9.34 29.13 -5.04
C THR A 73 -8.19 28.23 -5.42
N PHE A 74 -7.01 28.42 -4.85
CA PHE A 74 -5.84 27.61 -5.20
C PHE A 74 -5.93 26.18 -4.63
N VAL A 75 -6.45 26.01 -3.41
CA VAL A 75 -6.71 24.67 -2.84
C VAL A 75 -7.77 23.95 -3.67
N MET A 76 -8.87 24.60 -4.03
CA MET A 76 -9.92 24.04 -4.89
C MET A 76 -9.36 23.59 -6.24
N LYS A 77 -8.53 24.41 -6.92
CA LYS A 77 -7.87 24.01 -8.17
C LYS A 77 -6.99 22.79 -7.98
N SER A 78 -6.23 22.74 -6.90
CA SER A 78 -5.39 21.59 -6.59
C SER A 78 -6.23 20.32 -6.34
N VAL A 79 -7.29 20.40 -5.54
CA VAL A 79 -8.19 19.28 -5.23
C VAL A 79 -8.85 18.78 -6.51
N ILE A 80 -9.42 19.66 -7.32
CA ILE A 80 -10.11 19.29 -8.56
C ILE A 80 -9.17 18.56 -9.51
N TYR A 81 -7.97 19.10 -9.78
CA TYR A 81 -7.05 18.47 -10.74
C TYR A 81 -6.36 17.22 -10.21
N ASN A 82 -6.05 17.14 -8.92
CA ASN A 82 -5.34 15.99 -8.36
C ASN A 82 -6.29 14.85 -7.95
N TYR A 83 -7.53 15.15 -7.57
CA TYR A 83 -8.47 14.16 -7.04
C TYR A 83 -9.68 13.99 -7.95
N ILE A 84 -10.48 15.02 -8.12
CA ILE A 84 -11.82 14.91 -8.72
C ILE A 84 -11.74 14.62 -10.22
N ASN A 85 -10.90 15.34 -10.96
CA ASN A 85 -10.76 15.18 -12.41
C ASN A 85 -10.33 13.76 -12.83
N ARG A 86 -9.69 13.02 -11.92
CA ARG A 86 -9.30 11.63 -12.17
C ARG A 86 -10.46 10.65 -11.99
N PHE A 87 -11.50 11.05 -11.26
CA PHE A 87 -12.70 10.23 -11.01
C PHE A 87 -13.77 10.41 -12.08
N TRP A 88 -13.91 11.61 -12.62
CA TRP A 88 -15.01 11.97 -13.50
C TRP A 88 -14.50 12.26 -14.90
N ASP A 89 -15.26 11.87 -15.89
CA ASP A 89 -14.89 12.00 -17.31
C ASP A 89 -15.28 13.34 -17.90
N GLY A 90 -14.87 14.44 -17.26
CA GLY A 90 -14.99 15.76 -17.84
C GLY A 90 -16.40 16.21 -18.20
N LYS A 91 -17.45 15.58 -17.67
CA LYS A 91 -18.83 16.07 -17.75
C LYS A 91 -19.08 17.11 -16.65
N CYS A 92 -20.09 17.92 -16.83
CA CYS A 92 -20.43 19.01 -15.90
C CYS A 92 -19.30 20.03 -15.75
N PHE A 93 -19.06 20.52 -14.54
CA PHE A 93 -18.07 21.54 -14.24
C PHE A 93 -16.61 21.10 -14.55
N LEU A 94 -16.38 19.79 -14.70
CA LEU A 94 -15.08 19.22 -15.06
C LEU A 94 -14.81 19.18 -16.56
N LEU A 95 -15.75 19.59 -17.40
CA LEU A 95 -15.53 19.67 -18.84
C LEU A 95 -14.31 20.53 -19.14
N ARG A 96 -13.41 20.02 -19.97
CA ARG A 96 -12.19 20.72 -20.40
C ARG A 96 -12.48 22.08 -21.01
N ALA A 97 -13.61 22.23 -21.68
CA ALA A 97 -14.08 23.51 -22.19
C ALA A 97 -14.36 24.55 -21.07
N ASN A 98 -14.69 24.10 -19.88
CA ASN A 98 -14.99 24.92 -18.72
C ASN A 98 -13.77 25.18 -17.83
N ALA A 99 -12.58 24.69 -18.17
CA ALA A 99 -11.38 24.81 -17.34
C ALA A 99 -10.97 26.26 -17.00
N LYS A 100 -11.32 27.22 -17.86
CA LYS A 100 -11.07 28.66 -17.65
C LYS A 100 -12.17 29.37 -16.85
N LYS A 101 -13.32 28.72 -16.63
CA LYS A 101 -14.43 29.30 -15.87
C LYS A 101 -14.23 29.13 -14.36
N ASN A 102 -14.99 29.87 -13.57
CA ASN A 102 -15.00 29.69 -12.13
C ASN A 102 -15.65 28.34 -11.78
N MET A 103 -14.84 27.40 -11.31
CA MET A 103 -15.29 26.03 -11.04
C MET A 103 -16.24 25.93 -9.84
N ARG A 104 -16.15 26.87 -8.88
CA ARG A 104 -17.07 26.93 -7.75
C ARG A 104 -18.48 27.24 -8.22
N ILE A 105 -18.63 28.27 -9.05
CA ILE A 105 -19.93 28.66 -9.62
C ILE A 105 -20.51 27.51 -10.44
N LEU A 106 -19.67 26.85 -11.25
CA LEU A 106 -20.14 25.70 -12.06
C LEU A 106 -20.54 24.51 -11.18
N PHE A 107 -19.82 24.24 -10.11
CA PHE A 107 -20.19 23.18 -9.16
C PHE A 107 -21.52 23.50 -8.45
N GLU A 108 -21.69 24.75 -8.03
CA GLU A 108 -22.96 25.19 -7.44
C GLU A 108 -24.12 25.03 -8.42
N GLN A 109 -23.96 25.43 -9.69
CA GLN A 109 -24.97 25.30 -10.74
C GLN A 109 -25.27 23.86 -11.11
N ASP A 110 -24.24 22.98 -11.18
CA ASP A 110 -24.41 21.60 -11.64
C ASP A 110 -24.93 20.66 -10.53
N PHE A 111 -24.63 20.93 -9.26
CA PHE A 111 -24.92 20.02 -8.16
C PHE A 111 -25.68 20.65 -6.99
N VAL A 112 -25.27 21.83 -6.52
CA VAL A 112 -25.81 22.40 -5.27
C VAL A 112 -27.22 22.96 -5.51
N GLU A 113 -27.40 23.79 -6.54
CA GLU A 113 -28.72 24.37 -6.83
C GLU A 113 -29.75 23.32 -7.25
N PRO A 114 -29.44 22.35 -8.15
CA PRO A 114 -30.37 21.27 -8.46
C PRO A 114 -30.76 20.44 -7.23
N PHE A 115 -29.80 20.20 -6.31
CA PHE A 115 -30.09 19.52 -5.04
C PHE A 115 -31.08 20.31 -4.17
N LYS A 116 -30.83 21.61 -3.96
CA LYS A 116 -31.68 22.48 -3.17
C LYS A 116 -33.10 22.59 -3.75
N GLU A 117 -33.20 22.68 -5.07
CA GLU A 117 -34.48 22.72 -5.77
C GLU A 117 -35.24 21.41 -5.65
N TYR A 118 -34.56 20.29 -5.85
CA TYR A 118 -35.15 18.96 -5.78
C TYR A 118 -35.74 18.65 -4.40
N VAL A 119 -35.00 18.93 -3.33
CA VAL A 119 -35.47 18.68 -1.95
C VAL A 119 -36.69 19.52 -1.57
N LYS A 120 -36.87 20.70 -2.17
CA LYS A 120 -38.04 21.58 -1.91
C LYS A 120 -39.31 21.17 -2.64
N LYS A 121 -39.23 20.33 -3.68
CA LYS A 121 -40.37 19.94 -4.52
C LYS A 121 -41.09 18.72 -3.97
N LEU A 122 -42.41 18.67 -4.27
CA LEU A 122 -43.23 17.48 -4.09
C LEU A 122 -43.20 16.64 -5.37
N HIS A 123 -42.72 15.40 -5.27
CA HIS A 123 -42.48 14.50 -6.40
C HIS A 123 -43.66 13.51 -6.68
N SER A 124 -44.82 13.71 -6.11
CA SER A 124 -45.94 12.79 -6.19
C SER A 124 -46.47 12.51 -7.60
N LYS A 125 -46.19 13.36 -8.57
CA LYS A 125 -46.61 13.22 -9.98
C LYS A 125 -45.47 12.76 -10.92
N ASP A 126 -44.28 12.57 -10.39
CA ASP A 126 -43.13 12.18 -11.18
C ASP A 126 -43.18 10.68 -11.53
N LYS A 127 -42.65 10.30 -12.70
CA LYS A 127 -42.83 8.95 -13.27
C LYS A 127 -41.51 8.14 -13.31
N ASP A 128 -40.38 8.82 -13.29
CA ASP A 128 -39.09 8.15 -13.34
C ASP A 128 -38.54 7.94 -11.91
N ILE A 129 -37.63 7.01 -11.78
CA ILE A 129 -37.07 6.57 -10.48
C ILE A 129 -35.56 6.73 -10.50
N CYS A 130 -35.01 7.28 -9.43
CA CYS A 130 -33.57 7.29 -9.20
C CYS A 130 -33.08 5.85 -9.07
N ILE A 131 -32.03 5.51 -9.83
CA ILE A 131 -31.48 4.14 -9.84
C ILE A 131 -30.86 3.75 -8.48
N ASP A 132 -30.42 4.73 -7.71
CA ASP A 132 -29.72 4.50 -6.45
C ASP A 132 -30.70 4.48 -5.24
N CYS A 133 -31.41 5.58 -4.99
CA CYS A 133 -32.25 5.70 -3.80
C CYS A 133 -33.74 5.37 -4.02
N GLY A 134 -34.15 5.11 -5.27
CA GLY A 134 -35.56 4.80 -5.59
C GLY A 134 -36.53 5.98 -5.52
N LYS A 135 -36.07 7.21 -5.21
CA LYS A 135 -36.93 8.41 -5.19
C LYS A 135 -37.47 8.76 -6.59
N LEU A 136 -38.64 9.34 -6.64
CA LEU A 136 -39.27 9.76 -7.88
C LEU A 136 -38.53 10.96 -8.51
N LEU A 137 -38.48 11.00 -9.83
CA LEU A 137 -37.78 11.99 -10.64
C LEU A 137 -38.68 12.64 -11.65
N GLY A 138 -38.68 13.96 -11.66
CA GLY A 138 -39.25 14.75 -12.76
C GLY A 138 -38.30 14.77 -13.97
N SER A 139 -38.81 15.13 -15.13
CA SER A 139 -38.03 15.17 -16.37
C SER A 139 -36.83 16.12 -16.31
N ARG A 140 -36.91 17.18 -15.52
CA ARG A 140 -35.85 18.18 -15.32
C ARG A 140 -34.83 17.82 -14.20
N ASP A 141 -35.20 16.85 -13.36
CA ASP A 141 -34.40 16.46 -12.19
C ASP A 141 -33.48 15.28 -12.49
N LYS A 142 -33.46 14.80 -13.73
CA LYS A 142 -32.66 13.64 -14.15
C LYS A 142 -31.20 14.01 -14.33
N VAL A 143 -30.33 13.39 -13.58
CA VAL A 143 -28.89 13.47 -13.77
C VAL A 143 -28.39 12.13 -14.34
N SER A 144 -27.81 12.15 -15.54
CA SER A 144 -27.27 10.94 -16.17
C SER A 144 -26.10 10.40 -15.35
N ILE A 145 -26.05 9.07 -15.14
CA ILE A 145 -24.91 8.42 -14.48
C ILE A 145 -23.62 8.52 -15.29
N ALA A 146 -23.68 8.97 -16.53
CA ALA A 146 -22.53 9.06 -17.42
C ALA A 146 -21.46 10.06 -16.96
N PHE A 147 -21.73 10.93 -15.97
CA PHE A 147 -20.69 11.74 -15.35
C PHE A 147 -19.73 10.93 -14.48
N MET A 148 -20.16 9.75 -14.01
CA MET A 148 -19.31 8.79 -13.32
C MET A 148 -18.58 7.93 -14.35
N LYS A 149 -17.33 8.24 -14.58
CA LYS A 149 -16.49 7.51 -15.51
C LYS A 149 -16.50 6.02 -15.19
N ASP A 150 -16.50 5.18 -16.21
CA ASP A 150 -16.45 3.71 -16.12
C ASP A 150 -17.71 3.05 -15.50
N MET A 151 -18.68 3.82 -15.03
CA MET A 151 -19.99 3.31 -14.58
C MET A 151 -21.02 3.29 -15.70
N ALA A 152 -20.75 4.04 -16.77
CA ALA A 152 -21.61 4.09 -17.95
C ALA A 152 -20.74 3.85 -19.19
N ASP A 153 -21.00 2.78 -19.89
CA ASP A 153 -20.62 2.68 -21.30
C ASP A 153 -21.39 3.74 -22.09
N ASP A 154 -21.15 3.84 -23.40
CA ASP A 154 -21.84 4.79 -24.29
C ASP A 154 -23.37 4.51 -24.35
N LEU A 155 -24.02 4.67 -23.21
CA LEU A 155 -25.44 4.39 -22.96
C LEU A 155 -26.34 5.37 -23.66
N SER A 156 -25.80 6.48 -24.20
CA SER A 156 -26.55 7.45 -24.94
C SER A 156 -27.10 6.92 -26.28
N ARG A 157 -26.64 5.76 -26.75
CA ARG A 157 -26.94 5.23 -28.09
C ARG A 157 -27.60 3.86 -28.11
N LYS A 158 -27.55 3.07 -27.02
CA LYS A 158 -28.12 1.70 -27.02
C LYS A 158 -29.01 1.48 -25.81
N LYS A 159 -30.21 0.92 -26.07
CA LYS A 159 -31.08 0.41 -25.01
C LYS A 159 -30.40 -0.81 -24.37
N SER A 160 -30.37 -0.88 -23.06
CA SER A 160 -29.80 -1.99 -22.31
C SER A 160 -30.85 -2.66 -21.45
N ALA A 161 -30.89 -3.99 -21.49
CA ALA A 161 -31.76 -4.78 -20.59
C ALA A 161 -31.38 -4.52 -19.09
N PHE A 162 -30.13 -4.20 -18.82
CA PHE A 162 -29.65 -3.85 -17.50
C PHE A 162 -30.34 -2.60 -16.90
N TRP A 163 -30.77 -1.66 -17.77
CA TRP A 163 -31.49 -0.45 -17.39
C TRP A 163 -32.97 -0.50 -17.71
N ASN A 164 -33.61 -1.65 -17.59
CA ASN A 164 -35.02 -1.84 -17.94
C ASN A 164 -35.33 -1.42 -19.39
N CYS A 165 -34.47 -1.75 -20.33
CA CYS A 165 -34.56 -1.37 -21.74
C CYS A 165 -34.63 0.13 -22.02
N LYS A 166 -34.15 0.96 -21.08
CA LYS A 166 -33.94 2.40 -21.28
C LYS A 166 -32.54 2.69 -21.85
N VAL A 167 -32.38 3.86 -22.41
CA VAL A 167 -31.11 4.32 -23.01
C VAL A 167 -30.07 4.69 -21.93
N ASP A 168 -30.53 5.18 -20.79
CA ASP A 168 -29.69 5.66 -19.70
C ASP A 168 -30.36 5.38 -18.35
N ALA A 169 -29.54 5.37 -17.30
CA ALA A 169 -29.99 5.39 -15.92
C ALA A 169 -29.79 6.79 -15.35
N PHE A 170 -30.72 7.19 -14.49
CA PHE A 170 -30.74 8.52 -13.94
C PHE A 170 -30.63 8.48 -12.42
N LEU A 171 -29.84 9.42 -11.88
CA LEU A 171 -29.78 9.76 -10.47
C LEU A 171 -30.68 10.94 -10.17
N CYS A 172 -31.20 11.02 -8.96
CA CYS A 172 -31.76 12.27 -8.45
C CYS A 172 -30.62 13.27 -8.14
N PRO A 173 -30.89 14.56 -8.10
CA PRO A 173 -29.89 15.58 -7.77
C PRO A 173 -29.24 15.37 -6.40
N GLU A 174 -29.95 14.79 -5.44
CA GLU A 174 -29.42 14.44 -4.12
C GLU A 174 -28.32 13.36 -4.22
N CYS A 175 -28.60 12.26 -4.89
CA CYS A 175 -27.60 11.21 -5.12
C CYS A 175 -26.44 11.72 -5.97
N ALA A 176 -26.72 12.49 -7.03
CA ALA A 176 -25.68 13.07 -7.86
C ALA A 176 -24.72 13.97 -7.07
N PHE A 177 -25.26 14.79 -6.14
CA PHE A 177 -24.45 15.60 -5.25
C PHE A 177 -23.54 14.76 -4.34
N ILE A 178 -24.10 13.67 -3.75
CA ILE A 178 -23.31 12.75 -2.91
C ILE A 178 -22.21 12.10 -3.73
N TYR A 179 -22.52 11.59 -4.93
CA TYR A 179 -21.53 10.98 -5.82
C TYR A 179 -20.45 11.98 -6.27
N ALA A 180 -20.79 13.25 -6.47
CA ALA A 180 -19.79 14.27 -6.78
C ALA A 180 -18.76 14.48 -5.67
N LEU A 181 -19.11 14.18 -4.41
CA LEU A 181 -18.20 14.23 -3.25
C LEU A 181 -17.45 12.94 -2.98
N CYS A 182 -17.86 11.79 -3.56
CA CYS A 182 -17.22 10.48 -3.35
C CYS A 182 -15.69 10.48 -3.46
N PRO A 183 -15.07 11.17 -4.45
CA PRO A 183 -13.61 11.18 -4.57
C PRO A 183 -12.87 11.67 -3.33
N LEU A 184 -13.51 12.50 -2.52
CA LEU A 184 -12.90 13.02 -1.29
C LEU A 184 -12.74 11.95 -0.22
N GLY A 185 -13.53 10.87 -0.28
CA GLY A 185 -13.43 9.72 0.61
C GLY A 185 -12.28 8.76 0.30
N PHE A 186 -11.74 8.81 -0.92
CA PHE A 186 -10.68 7.91 -1.35
C PHE A 186 -9.29 8.41 -0.97
N ASN A 187 -8.37 7.48 -0.71
CA ASN A 187 -6.95 7.75 -0.53
C ASN A 187 -6.21 7.62 -1.86
N LEU A 188 -5.34 8.60 -2.16
CA LEU A 188 -4.48 8.54 -3.34
C LEU A 188 -3.21 7.75 -3.01
N LEU A 189 -2.96 6.69 -3.75
CA LEU A 189 -1.81 5.80 -3.61
C LEU A 189 -1.04 5.77 -4.92
N GLY A 190 -0.02 6.60 -5.03
CA GLY A 190 0.72 6.76 -6.29
C GLY A 190 -0.22 7.17 -7.43
N SER A 191 -0.48 6.25 -8.35
CA SER A 191 -1.39 6.45 -9.49
C SER A 191 -2.78 5.84 -9.31
N ARG A 192 -3.15 5.39 -8.11
CA ARG A 192 -4.43 4.71 -7.85
C ARG A 192 -5.16 5.35 -6.68
N PHE A 193 -6.47 5.24 -6.68
CA PHE A 193 -7.30 5.58 -5.54
C PHE A 193 -7.73 4.32 -4.81
N ALA A 194 -7.73 4.35 -3.49
CA ALA A 194 -8.17 3.23 -2.67
C ALA A 194 -9.14 3.68 -1.58
N PHE A 195 -10.11 2.85 -1.32
CA PHE A 195 -11.09 3.02 -0.26
C PHE A 195 -11.29 1.69 0.46
N LEU A 196 -11.33 1.72 1.79
CA LEU A 196 -11.54 0.56 2.62
C LEU A 196 -12.97 0.58 3.18
N ASN A 197 -13.79 -0.32 2.69
CA ASN A 197 -15.13 -0.54 3.25
C ASN A 197 -15.04 -1.60 4.36
N THR A 198 -15.14 -1.15 5.60
CA THR A 198 -15.08 -2.03 6.77
C THR A 198 -16.42 -2.71 7.08
N ASN A 199 -17.50 -2.21 6.48
CA ASN A 199 -18.85 -2.73 6.63
C ASN A 199 -19.37 -2.81 8.07
N ILE A 200 -18.78 -2.04 9.01
CA ILE A 200 -19.10 -2.08 10.44
C ILE A 200 -19.97 -0.87 10.82
N SER A 201 -19.43 0.32 10.65
CA SER A 201 -20.09 1.58 10.99
C SER A 201 -19.49 2.74 10.18
N ILE A 202 -20.26 3.81 10.02
CA ILE A 202 -19.78 5.02 9.35
C ILE A 202 -18.54 5.58 10.05
N ARG A 203 -18.53 5.61 11.39
CA ARG A 203 -17.37 6.07 12.15
C ARG A 203 -16.14 5.20 11.90
N GLY A 204 -16.31 3.88 11.89
CA GLY A 204 -15.22 2.93 11.56
C GLY A 204 -14.70 3.11 10.14
N MET A 205 -15.56 3.38 9.16
CA MET A 205 -15.15 3.68 7.78
C MET A 205 -14.39 5.00 7.68
N ILE A 206 -14.83 6.06 8.39
CA ILE A 206 -14.12 7.34 8.42
C ILE A 206 -12.72 7.15 9.00
N GLU A 207 -12.59 6.49 10.14
CA GLU A 207 -11.29 6.25 10.76
C GLU A 207 -10.37 5.36 9.89
N ALA A 208 -10.93 4.33 9.26
CA ALA A 208 -10.17 3.47 8.35
C ALA A 208 -9.60 4.23 7.14
N ASN A 209 -10.37 5.18 6.60
CA ASN A 209 -9.98 5.96 5.43
C ASN A 209 -9.42 7.34 5.75
N LYS A 210 -9.25 7.66 7.04
CA LYS A 210 -8.69 8.93 7.47
C LYS A 210 -7.35 9.17 6.80
N LYS A 211 -7.28 10.24 6.03
CA LYS A 211 -6.03 10.70 5.42
C LYS A 211 -5.07 11.05 6.56
N ASN A 212 -3.81 10.77 6.38
CA ASN A 212 -2.83 11.30 7.33
C ASN A 212 -3.00 12.81 7.33
N ASP A 213 -3.36 13.36 8.48
CA ASP A 213 -3.39 14.79 8.65
C ASP A 213 -2.06 15.35 8.15
N TYR A 214 -2.13 16.50 7.47
CA TYR A 214 -0.94 17.27 7.07
C TYR A 214 -0.02 17.57 8.25
N ALA A 215 -0.46 17.35 9.49
CA ALA A 215 0.35 17.36 10.71
C ALA A 215 1.55 16.39 10.69
N TYR A 216 1.61 15.45 9.75
CA TYR A 216 2.81 14.64 9.51
C TYR A 216 3.80 15.24 8.52
N ILE A 217 3.59 16.48 8.10
CA ILE A 217 4.66 17.31 7.58
C ILE A 217 5.47 17.75 8.81
N LYS A 218 6.29 16.84 9.37
CA LYS A 218 7.38 17.25 10.26
C LYS A 218 8.20 18.28 9.48
N GLU A 219 8.76 19.27 10.16
CA GLU A 219 9.62 20.31 9.56
C GLU A 219 10.71 19.75 8.62
N ASN A 220 11.14 18.49 8.82
CA ASN A 220 12.09 17.76 7.96
C ASN A 220 11.50 17.25 6.63
N ASP A 221 10.19 17.36 6.41
CA ASP A 221 9.47 16.80 5.26
C ASP A 221 9.16 17.84 4.17
N ILE A 222 9.58 19.06 4.36
CA ILE A 222 9.41 20.18 3.42
C ILE A 222 10.38 20.05 2.22
N TYR A 223 11.34 19.11 2.26
CA TYR A 223 12.30 18.92 1.19
C TYR A 223 11.72 18.14 0.00
N PRO A 224 11.99 18.59 -1.25
CA PRO A 224 11.48 17.98 -2.48
C PRO A 224 11.75 16.49 -2.61
N ASP A 225 12.89 16.01 -2.14
CA ASP A 225 13.26 14.58 -2.16
C ASP A 225 12.32 13.70 -1.33
N ASN A 226 11.79 14.22 -0.24
CA ASN A 226 10.86 13.49 0.61
C ASN A 226 9.40 13.60 0.10
N ALA A 227 9.02 14.70 -0.53
CA ALA A 227 7.72 14.85 -1.18
C ALA A 227 7.56 13.87 -2.35
N VAL A 228 8.61 13.67 -3.14
CA VAL A 228 8.62 12.69 -4.26
C VAL A 228 8.57 11.24 -3.74
N LYS A 229 9.17 10.94 -2.58
CA LYS A 229 9.07 9.61 -1.95
C LYS A 229 7.68 9.32 -1.36
N ARG A 230 6.94 10.35 -0.94
CA ARG A 230 5.58 10.19 -0.36
C ARG A 230 4.48 9.94 -1.39
N GLU A 231 4.63 10.42 -2.61
CA GLU A 231 3.71 10.09 -3.70
C GLU A 231 3.69 8.59 -4.04
N LYS A 232 4.55 7.80 -3.42
CA LYS A 232 4.74 6.37 -3.72
C LYS A 232 4.41 5.43 -2.55
N GLU A 233 3.51 5.83 -1.62
CA GLU A 233 2.97 4.82 -0.72
C GLU A 233 2.35 3.70 -1.57
N SER A 234 2.89 2.48 -1.45
CA SER A 234 2.37 1.35 -2.19
C SER A 234 1.02 0.93 -1.62
N TYR A 235 0.22 0.25 -2.43
CA TYR A 235 -1.08 -0.30 -2.00
C TYR A 235 -0.96 -1.12 -0.71
N SER A 236 0.05 -1.95 -0.60
CA SER A 236 0.25 -2.81 0.56
C SER A 236 0.71 -2.07 1.81
N GLN A 237 1.52 -1.03 1.67
CA GLN A 237 1.88 -0.15 2.79
C GLN A 237 0.66 0.60 3.31
N TRP A 238 -0.15 1.16 2.42
CA TRP A 238 -1.42 1.79 2.76
C TRP A 238 -2.35 0.79 3.48
N PHE A 239 -2.52 -0.41 2.91
CA PHE A 239 -3.39 -1.42 3.46
C PHE A 239 -2.93 -1.89 4.85
N ALA A 240 -1.64 -2.16 5.04
CA ALA A 240 -1.08 -2.52 6.33
C ALA A 240 -1.28 -1.41 7.37
N ARG A 241 -1.08 -0.16 6.99
CA ARG A 241 -1.32 1.00 7.85
C ARG A 241 -2.79 1.14 8.24
N MET A 242 -3.71 0.94 7.29
CA MET A 242 -5.15 0.98 7.55
C MET A 242 -5.59 -0.15 8.48
N LEU A 243 -5.07 -1.36 8.29
CA LEU A 243 -5.34 -2.48 9.18
C LEU A 243 -4.83 -2.22 10.61
N ASN A 244 -3.63 -1.67 10.77
CA ASN A 244 -3.11 -1.31 12.08
C ASN A 244 -4.03 -0.31 12.80
N ARG A 245 -4.51 0.72 12.11
CA ARG A 245 -5.49 1.66 12.66
C ARG A 245 -6.79 0.97 13.07
N LEU A 246 -7.33 0.08 12.24
CA LEU A 246 -8.54 -0.67 12.58
C LEU A 246 -8.35 -1.55 13.81
N MET A 247 -7.15 -2.11 14.00
CA MET A 247 -6.82 -2.91 15.18
C MET A 247 -6.71 -2.07 16.45
N GLU A 248 -6.16 -0.87 16.38
CA GLU A 248 -6.09 0.08 17.50
C GLU A 248 -7.48 0.47 18.00
N TYR A 249 -8.47 0.59 17.11
CA TYR A 249 -9.85 0.91 17.45
C TYR A 249 -10.65 -0.27 18.04
N LYS A 250 -10.00 -1.38 18.44
CA LYS A 250 -10.62 -2.57 19.06
C LYS A 250 -11.81 -3.12 18.27
N LEU A 251 -11.79 -3.01 16.97
CA LEU A 251 -12.83 -3.59 16.11
C LEU A 251 -12.70 -5.12 16.13
N LYS A 252 -13.30 -5.74 17.13
CA LYS A 252 -13.28 -7.20 17.35
C LYS A 252 -13.97 -8.00 16.24
N GLU A 253 -14.80 -7.36 15.44
CA GLU A 253 -15.71 -8.01 14.49
C GLU A 253 -15.47 -7.59 13.02
N LEU A 254 -14.22 -7.53 12.59
CA LEU A 254 -13.94 -7.39 11.15
C LEU A 254 -14.33 -8.69 10.44
N SER A 255 -15.58 -8.81 10.04
CA SER A 255 -16.08 -10.03 9.37
C SER A 255 -15.91 -9.99 7.85
N SER A 256 -15.99 -8.83 7.24
CA SER A 256 -15.72 -8.66 5.80
C SER A 256 -15.21 -7.25 5.51
N VAL A 257 -13.97 -7.16 5.06
CA VAL A 257 -13.35 -5.91 4.63
C VAL A 257 -13.29 -5.93 3.11
N GLN A 258 -13.89 -4.92 2.48
CA GLN A 258 -13.80 -4.73 1.03
C GLN A 258 -12.80 -3.62 0.73
N VAL A 259 -11.90 -3.87 -0.18
CA VAL A 259 -11.00 -2.86 -0.72
C VAL A 259 -11.46 -2.49 -2.11
N ILE A 260 -11.73 -1.23 -2.31
CA ILE A 260 -12.14 -0.67 -3.59
C ILE A 260 -10.95 0.11 -4.13
N ILE A 261 -10.42 -0.32 -5.26
CA ILE A 261 -9.30 0.32 -5.94
C ILE A 261 -9.79 0.87 -7.27
N ARG A 262 -9.42 2.09 -7.55
CA ARG A 262 -9.62 2.70 -8.85
C ARG A 262 -8.31 3.20 -9.42
N GLY A 263 -8.00 2.81 -10.65
CA GLY A 263 -6.87 3.33 -11.39
C GLY A 263 -7.11 4.75 -11.91
N THR A 264 -6.04 5.40 -12.32
CA THR A 264 -6.09 6.76 -12.89
C THR A 264 -6.00 6.76 -14.41
N LYS A 265 -5.66 5.62 -15.02
CA LYS A 265 -5.60 5.46 -16.46
C LYS A 265 -6.99 5.10 -16.99
N GLN A 266 -7.21 5.36 -18.27
CA GLN A 266 -8.49 5.15 -18.94
C GLN A 266 -8.94 3.67 -18.95
N ASP A 267 -7.98 2.74 -18.93
CA ASP A 267 -8.22 1.30 -18.90
C ASP A 267 -8.26 0.70 -17.49
N ASP A 268 -7.91 1.48 -16.47
CA ASP A 268 -7.90 1.05 -15.07
C ASP A 268 -9.31 1.17 -14.46
N LYS A 269 -10.07 0.11 -14.53
CA LYS A 269 -11.43 0.01 -13.96
C LYS A 269 -11.42 -0.10 -12.44
N TYR A 270 -12.59 -0.04 -11.83
CA TYR A 270 -12.77 -0.36 -10.43
C TYR A 270 -12.46 -1.83 -10.17
N VAL A 271 -11.62 -2.08 -9.17
CA VAL A 271 -11.34 -3.42 -8.66
C VAL A 271 -11.88 -3.52 -7.24
N PHE A 272 -12.72 -4.51 -7.01
CA PHE A 272 -13.28 -4.83 -5.71
C PHE A 272 -12.59 -6.09 -5.19
N ALA A 273 -11.85 -5.98 -4.11
CA ALA A 273 -11.22 -7.10 -3.45
C ALA A 273 -11.85 -7.31 -2.07
N VAL A 274 -12.29 -8.52 -1.78
CA VAL A 274 -12.77 -8.89 -0.44
C VAL A 274 -11.61 -9.50 0.32
N VAL A 275 -11.29 -8.93 1.47
CA VAL A 275 -10.30 -9.48 2.39
C VAL A 275 -10.98 -10.52 3.26
N SER A 276 -10.54 -11.75 3.17
CA SER A 276 -11.14 -12.83 3.96
C SER A 276 -10.81 -12.75 5.43
N ASN A 277 -11.64 -13.41 6.22
CA ASN A 277 -11.42 -13.56 7.66
C ASN A 277 -10.07 -14.23 7.99
N ASP A 278 -9.64 -15.18 7.17
CA ASP A 278 -8.38 -15.88 7.44
C ASP A 278 -7.18 -14.98 7.16
N ALA A 279 -7.20 -14.16 6.10
CA ALA A 279 -6.17 -13.15 5.89
C ALA A 279 -6.13 -12.13 7.05
N LEU A 280 -7.29 -11.71 7.55
CA LEU A 280 -7.38 -10.81 8.70
C LEU A 280 -6.86 -11.47 9.99
N LYS A 281 -7.16 -12.75 10.24
CA LYS A 281 -6.61 -13.50 11.37
C LYS A 281 -5.09 -13.61 11.29
N ILE A 282 -4.54 -13.90 10.10
CA ILE A 282 -3.10 -13.98 9.88
C ILE A 282 -2.43 -12.64 10.20
N ILE A 283 -2.97 -11.54 9.66
CA ILE A 283 -2.40 -10.20 9.88
C ILE A 283 -2.53 -9.76 11.34
N LYS A 284 -3.59 -10.19 12.05
CA LYS A 284 -3.78 -9.91 13.49
C LYS A 284 -2.83 -10.73 14.39
N GLU A 285 -2.23 -11.79 13.89
CA GLU A 285 -1.29 -12.59 14.68
C GLU A 285 -0.06 -11.74 15.07
N LYS A 286 0.21 -11.63 16.38
CA LYS A 286 1.28 -10.78 16.92
C LYS A 286 2.67 -11.07 16.32
N LYS A 287 2.95 -12.35 16.01
CA LYS A 287 4.23 -12.74 15.41
C LYS A 287 4.34 -12.30 13.96
N VAL A 288 3.21 -12.31 13.24
CA VAL A 288 3.13 -11.77 11.87
C VAL A 288 3.28 -10.26 11.90
N GLN A 289 2.64 -9.56 12.83
CA GLN A 289 2.80 -8.11 13.00
C GLN A 289 4.24 -7.70 13.25
N ASN A 290 4.95 -8.40 14.14
CA ASN A 290 6.36 -8.13 14.40
C ASN A 290 7.21 -8.32 13.12
N ALA A 291 6.90 -9.34 12.32
CA ALA A 291 7.59 -9.57 11.05
C ALA A 291 7.31 -8.47 10.03
N LEU A 292 6.05 -8.04 9.91
CA LEU A 292 5.66 -6.95 9.03
C LEU A 292 6.31 -5.63 9.46
N GLN A 293 6.37 -5.35 10.75
CA GLN A 293 7.05 -4.16 11.28
C GLN A 293 8.54 -4.14 10.92
N TYR A 294 9.24 -5.27 11.05
CA TYR A 294 10.64 -5.38 10.62
C TYR A 294 10.79 -5.11 9.11
N MET A 295 9.94 -5.75 8.29
CA MET A 295 9.99 -5.57 6.84
C MET A 295 9.59 -4.14 6.41
N GLN A 296 8.83 -3.42 7.21
CA GLN A 296 8.52 -2.01 6.97
C GLN A 296 9.75 -1.10 7.20
N MET A 297 10.59 -1.44 8.18
CA MET A 297 11.86 -0.73 8.42
C MET A 297 12.90 -1.02 7.33
N TYR A 298 12.94 -2.25 6.83
CA TYR A 298 13.89 -2.72 5.80
C TYR A 298 13.16 -3.32 4.58
N PRO A 299 12.43 -2.49 3.81
CA PRO A 299 11.48 -3.01 2.83
C PRO A 299 12.11 -3.51 1.53
N TYR A 300 13.31 -3.07 1.18
CA TYR A 300 13.90 -3.34 -0.13
C TYR A 300 15.03 -4.34 -0.08
N ILE A 301 14.94 -5.35 -0.95
CA ILE A 301 15.99 -6.33 -1.22
C ILE A 301 16.28 -6.34 -2.71
N MET A 302 17.56 -6.39 -3.07
CA MET A 302 17.97 -6.58 -4.47
C MET A 302 17.91 -8.08 -4.81
N ILE A 303 17.09 -8.44 -5.78
CA ILE A 303 16.94 -9.80 -6.29
C ILE A 303 17.05 -9.74 -7.82
N GLU A 304 18.01 -10.46 -8.39
CA GLU A 304 18.20 -10.56 -9.84
C GLU A 304 18.35 -9.18 -10.54
N GLY A 305 18.99 -8.22 -9.85
CA GLY A 305 19.22 -6.86 -10.36
C GLY A 305 18.08 -5.88 -10.14
N GLU A 306 16.96 -6.29 -9.55
CA GLU A 306 15.81 -5.45 -9.26
C GLU A 306 15.58 -5.28 -7.75
N TYR A 307 15.21 -4.06 -7.32
CA TYR A 307 14.78 -3.81 -5.95
C TYR A 307 13.33 -4.23 -5.77
N ILE A 308 13.12 -5.23 -4.91
CA ILE A 308 11.78 -5.73 -4.57
C ILE A 308 11.41 -5.27 -3.16
N ASN A 309 10.19 -4.71 -3.03
CA ASN A 309 9.62 -4.39 -1.73
C ASN A 309 9.03 -5.66 -1.09
N ILE A 310 9.78 -6.25 -0.14
CA ILE A 310 9.38 -7.51 0.52
C ILE A 310 8.16 -7.33 1.43
N HIS A 311 8.02 -6.19 2.09
CA HIS A 311 6.84 -5.91 2.90
C HIS A 311 5.57 -5.95 2.05
N GLU A 312 5.59 -5.25 0.92
CA GLU A 312 4.50 -5.23 -0.04
C GLU A 312 4.17 -6.64 -0.55
N GLN A 313 5.18 -7.36 -0.96
CA GLN A 313 5.00 -8.69 -1.53
C GLN A 313 4.41 -9.68 -0.52
N VAL A 314 4.87 -9.63 0.75
CA VAL A 314 4.35 -10.47 1.83
C VAL A 314 2.88 -10.15 2.11
N VAL A 315 2.53 -8.87 2.22
CA VAL A 315 1.13 -8.46 2.45
C VAL A 315 0.24 -8.88 1.28
N LEU A 316 0.67 -8.66 0.03
CA LEU A 316 -0.07 -9.10 -1.16
C LEU A 316 -0.27 -10.63 -1.20
N ASN A 317 0.74 -11.39 -0.82
CA ASN A 317 0.62 -12.85 -0.74
C ASN A 317 -0.43 -13.27 0.31
N ILE A 318 -0.43 -12.65 1.50
CA ILE A 318 -1.44 -12.91 2.53
C ILE A 318 -2.85 -12.61 2.01
N LEU A 319 -3.03 -11.45 1.39
CA LEU A 319 -4.33 -11.01 0.87
C LEU A 319 -4.85 -11.90 -0.26
N ASN A 320 -3.96 -12.39 -1.10
CA ASN A 320 -4.29 -13.26 -2.24
C ASN A 320 -4.24 -14.76 -1.89
N PHE A 321 -4.16 -15.14 -0.61
CA PHE A 321 -4.02 -16.53 -0.13
C PHE A 321 -2.84 -17.30 -0.71
N LYS A 322 -1.83 -16.61 -1.19
CA LYS A 322 -0.59 -17.22 -1.64
C LYS A 322 0.31 -17.51 -0.44
N GLY A 323 1.05 -18.61 -0.52
CA GLY A 323 2.11 -18.91 0.43
C GLY A 323 3.31 -17.97 0.25
N GLN A 324 4.22 -17.99 1.22
CA GLN A 324 5.43 -17.17 1.16
C GLN A 324 6.65 -17.94 0.59
N GLU A 325 6.46 -19.19 0.21
CA GLU A 325 7.54 -20.13 -0.14
C GLU A 325 8.38 -19.63 -1.32
N LEU A 326 7.73 -19.13 -2.37
CA LEU A 326 8.42 -18.60 -3.56
C LEU A 326 9.25 -17.35 -3.22
N LEU A 327 8.68 -16.43 -2.47
CA LEU A 327 9.39 -15.23 -2.04
C LEU A 327 10.56 -15.59 -1.14
N LEU A 328 10.33 -16.48 -0.16
CA LEU A 328 11.37 -16.94 0.75
C LEU A 328 12.53 -17.61 0.01
N ASN A 329 12.25 -18.45 -0.99
CA ASN A 329 13.29 -19.09 -1.81
C ASN A 329 14.12 -18.04 -2.58
N ARG A 330 13.49 -17.04 -3.18
CA ARG A 330 14.18 -15.95 -3.89
C ARG A 330 15.07 -15.13 -2.95
N VAL A 331 14.57 -14.79 -1.76
CA VAL A 331 15.31 -14.02 -0.75
C VAL A 331 16.49 -14.85 -0.19
N LEU A 332 16.29 -16.14 0.04
CA LEU A 332 17.38 -17.05 0.47
C LEU A 332 18.48 -17.16 -0.59
N ARG A 333 18.14 -17.22 -1.88
CA ARG A 333 19.12 -17.18 -2.97
C ARG A 333 19.93 -15.88 -2.95
N ALA A 334 19.23 -14.74 -2.83
CA ALA A 334 19.89 -13.43 -2.73
C ALA A 334 20.76 -13.32 -1.46
N SER A 335 20.37 -13.97 -0.36
CA SER A 335 21.15 -14.00 0.89
C SER A 335 22.46 -14.77 0.81
N ILE A 336 22.66 -15.61 -0.21
CA ILE A 336 23.96 -16.27 -0.45
C ILE A 336 25.00 -15.24 -0.88
N GLU A 337 24.58 -14.26 -1.69
CA GLU A 337 25.47 -13.19 -2.15
C GLU A 337 25.60 -12.04 -1.13
N SER A 338 24.49 -11.77 -0.41
CA SER A 338 24.43 -10.73 0.60
C SER A 338 23.88 -11.26 1.92
N PRO A 339 24.75 -11.64 2.90
CA PRO A 339 24.32 -12.18 4.20
C PRO A 339 23.38 -11.28 4.99
N ALA A 340 23.38 -9.95 4.73
CA ALA A 340 22.45 -9.00 5.33
C ALA A 340 20.97 -9.37 5.12
N TYR A 341 20.64 -10.11 4.07
CA TYR A 341 19.30 -10.55 3.78
C TYR A 341 18.83 -11.78 4.58
N ASN A 342 19.71 -12.38 5.38
CA ASN A 342 19.33 -13.51 6.26
C ASN A 342 18.21 -13.13 7.25
N ALA A 343 18.28 -11.92 7.82
CA ALA A 343 17.25 -11.42 8.73
C ALA A 343 15.88 -11.31 8.02
N SER A 344 15.87 -10.80 6.82
CA SER A 344 14.63 -10.70 6.01
C SER A 344 14.06 -12.09 5.68
N ALA A 345 14.92 -13.05 5.31
CA ALA A 345 14.50 -14.43 5.08
C ALA A 345 13.89 -15.06 6.35
N TYR A 346 14.47 -14.82 7.52
CA TYR A 346 13.95 -15.27 8.80
C TYR A 346 12.56 -14.70 9.09
N TRP A 347 12.34 -13.41 8.85
CA TRP A 347 11.04 -12.78 9.10
C TRP A 347 9.97 -13.22 8.09
N ILE A 348 10.31 -13.44 6.82
CA ILE A 348 9.40 -14.01 5.83
C ILE A 348 9.00 -15.44 6.23
N TYR A 349 9.97 -16.24 6.70
CA TYR A 349 9.68 -17.57 7.24
C TYR A 349 8.74 -17.54 8.44
N ASN A 350 8.88 -16.57 9.35
CA ASN A 350 7.94 -16.42 10.46
C ASN A 350 6.52 -16.15 9.96
N VAL A 351 6.35 -15.32 8.94
CA VAL A 351 5.03 -15.10 8.33
C VAL A 351 4.48 -16.40 7.73
N LEU A 352 5.29 -17.16 7.01
CA LEU A 352 4.91 -18.47 6.47
C LEU A 352 4.40 -19.40 7.58
N LEU A 353 5.22 -19.60 8.60
CA LEU A 353 4.93 -20.50 9.73
C LEU A 353 3.62 -20.11 10.45
N TRP A 354 3.50 -18.85 10.84
CA TRP A 354 2.33 -18.40 11.60
C TRP A 354 1.07 -18.31 10.72
N SER A 355 1.20 -18.04 9.42
CA SER A 355 0.09 -18.14 8.47
C SER A 355 -0.48 -19.56 8.41
N ASN A 356 0.39 -20.57 8.37
CA ASN A 356 -0.02 -21.97 8.33
C ASN A 356 -0.63 -22.43 9.66
N ILE A 357 -0.08 -21.96 10.80
CA ILE A 357 -0.64 -22.22 12.14
C ILE A 357 -2.05 -21.65 12.25
N VAL A 358 -2.24 -20.39 11.86
CA VAL A 358 -3.56 -19.73 11.90
C VAL A 358 -4.56 -20.43 10.99
N LYS A 359 -4.17 -20.76 9.75
CA LYS A 359 -5.03 -21.51 8.80
C LYS A 359 -5.42 -22.90 9.33
N SER A 360 -4.53 -23.57 10.05
CA SER A 360 -4.82 -24.91 10.60
C SER A 360 -5.76 -24.90 11.79
N GLY A 361 -6.07 -23.76 12.39
CA GLY A 361 -6.93 -23.65 13.56
C GLY A 361 -6.42 -24.36 14.83
N LYS A 362 -5.12 -24.72 14.87
CA LYS A 362 -4.56 -25.52 15.97
C LYS A 362 -4.34 -24.68 17.22
N GLU A 363 -4.94 -25.09 18.33
CA GLU A 363 -4.82 -24.41 19.62
C GLU A 363 -3.38 -24.35 20.16
N ASN A 364 -2.52 -25.29 19.77
CA ASN A 364 -1.13 -25.43 20.23
C ASN A 364 -0.09 -24.77 19.30
N GLY A 365 -0.41 -23.63 18.68
CA GLY A 365 0.47 -22.93 17.75
C GLY A 365 1.89 -22.67 18.28
N GLY A 366 2.02 -22.32 19.56
CA GLY A 366 3.32 -22.14 20.22
C GLY A 366 4.20 -23.37 20.21
N LYS A 367 3.64 -24.54 20.54
CA LYS A 367 4.37 -25.82 20.54
C LYS A 367 4.80 -26.22 19.10
N ILE A 368 3.91 -25.96 18.14
CA ILE A 368 4.22 -26.17 16.72
C ILE A 368 5.42 -25.30 16.29
N ALA A 369 5.39 -24.02 16.62
CA ALA A 369 6.49 -23.09 16.31
C ALA A 369 7.80 -23.52 16.97
N MET A 370 7.77 -23.97 18.25
CA MET A 370 8.97 -24.46 18.94
C MET A 370 9.61 -25.65 18.23
N ASN A 371 8.83 -26.59 17.71
CA ASN A 371 9.37 -27.73 16.96
C ASN A 371 10.12 -27.28 15.68
N ARG A 372 9.61 -26.26 14.96
CA ARG A 372 10.28 -25.71 13.77
C ARG A 372 11.56 -24.96 14.15
N LEU A 373 11.54 -24.22 15.26
CA LEU A 373 12.74 -23.57 15.79
C LEU A 373 13.81 -24.60 16.21
N ALA A 374 13.40 -25.74 16.78
CA ALA A 374 14.34 -26.82 17.09
C ALA A 374 15.04 -27.36 15.83
N VAL A 375 14.30 -27.52 14.72
CA VAL A 375 14.87 -27.93 13.43
C VAL A 375 15.81 -26.85 12.87
N MET A 376 15.48 -25.58 13.01
CA MET A 376 16.38 -24.48 12.64
C MET A 376 17.67 -24.52 13.46
N ASN A 377 17.59 -24.71 14.77
CA ASN A 377 18.76 -24.82 15.63
C ASN A 377 19.63 -26.04 15.27
N SER A 378 19.04 -27.17 14.84
CA SER A 378 19.78 -28.33 14.33
C SER A 378 20.57 -27.99 13.06
N GLY A 379 19.97 -27.23 12.14
CA GLY A 379 20.66 -26.69 10.96
C GLY A 379 21.82 -25.78 11.33
N TYR A 380 21.63 -24.92 12.32
CA TYR A 380 22.69 -24.03 12.83
C TYR A 380 23.86 -24.82 13.47
N SER A 381 23.56 -25.84 14.27
CA SER A 381 24.57 -26.72 14.88
C SER A 381 25.36 -27.48 13.81
N LEU A 382 24.68 -28.00 12.79
CA LEU A 382 25.33 -28.63 11.65
C LEU A 382 26.23 -27.66 10.87
N ARG A 383 25.77 -26.45 10.61
CA ARG A 383 26.61 -25.40 10.00
C ARG A 383 27.89 -25.18 10.78
N THR A 384 27.79 -24.98 12.10
CA THR A 384 28.95 -24.73 12.97
C THR A 384 29.94 -25.89 12.88
N ALA A 385 29.47 -27.15 12.91
CA ALA A 385 30.31 -28.30 12.80
C ALA A 385 30.98 -28.44 11.40
N LEU A 386 30.25 -28.14 10.33
CA LEU A 386 30.76 -28.15 8.95
C LEU A 386 31.87 -27.09 8.76
N LEU A 387 31.66 -25.88 9.23
CA LEU A 387 32.66 -24.83 9.16
C LEU A 387 33.92 -25.18 9.96
N ALA A 388 33.75 -25.68 11.18
CA ALA A 388 34.85 -26.15 12.00
C ALA A 388 35.63 -27.28 11.35
N SER A 389 34.92 -28.29 10.78
CA SER A 389 35.56 -29.46 10.13
C SER A 389 36.36 -29.09 8.88
N LYS A 390 35.97 -28.02 8.18
CA LYS A 390 36.62 -27.53 6.96
C LYS A 390 37.58 -26.36 7.20
N GLY A 391 37.69 -25.85 8.44
CA GLY A 391 38.48 -24.69 8.76
C GLY A 391 38.00 -23.40 8.05
N ALA A 392 36.73 -23.37 7.65
CA ALA A 392 36.16 -22.27 6.90
C ALA A 392 35.55 -21.21 7.84
N LYS A 393 35.67 -19.91 7.48
CA LYS A 393 35.09 -18.79 8.24
C LYS A 393 33.73 -18.36 7.73
N ASP A 394 33.37 -18.73 6.51
CA ASP A 394 32.17 -18.32 5.81
C ASP A 394 31.42 -19.50 5.13
N ASP A 395 30.29 -19.18 4.50
CA ASP A 395 29.40 -20.16 3.88
C ASP A 395 29.89 -20.66 2.50
N GLU A 396 31.02 -20.22 1.98
CA GLU A 396 31.49 -20.61 0.65
C GLU A 396 31.64 -22.12 0.52
N CYS A 397 32.10 -22.78 1.56
CA CYS A 397 32.32 -24.24 1.57
C CYS A 397 31.01 -25.05 1.48
N ILE A 398 29.86 -24.48 1.75
CA ILE A 398 28.53 -25.10 1.67
C ILE A 398 27.63 -24.45 0.63
N ARG A 399 28.09 -23.41 -0.07
CA ARG A 399 27.31 -22.63 -1.03
C ARG A 399 26.58 -23.49 -2.07
N GLY A 400 27.29 -24.39 -2.72
CA GLY A 400 26.69 -25.30 -3.72
C GLY A 400 25.60 -26.20 -3.12
N THR A 401 25.81 -26.66 -1.88
CA THR A 401 24.81 -27.49 -1.19
C THR A 401 23.56 -26.70 -0.81
N LEU A 402 23.74 -25.43 -0.40
CA LEU A 402 22.58 -24.55 -0.13
C LEU A 402 21.70 -24.37 -1.39
N TYR A 403 22.30 -24.18 -2.57
CA TYR A 403 21.55 -24.12 -3.82
C TYR A 403 20.82 -25.42 -4.14
N GLN A 404 21.47 -26.58 -3.90
CA GLN A 404 20.83 -27.87 -4.11
C GLN A 404 19.62 -28.07 -3.19
N LEU A 405 19.72 -27.70 -1.90
CA LEU A 405 18.62 -27.75 -0.94
C LEU A 405 17.47 -26.82 -1.35
N MET A 406 17.79 -25.58 -1.77
CA MET A 406 16.76 -24.63 -2.25
C MET A 406 16.06 -25.15 -3.52
N ASN A 407 16.78 -25.79 -4.42
CA ASN A 407 16.19 -26.42 -5.61
C ASN A 407 15.27 -27.59 -5.23
N ALA A 408 15.70 -28.44 -4.30
CA ALA A 408 14.88 -29.56 -3.82
C ALA A 408 13.60 -29.04 -3.12
N LEU A 409 13.66 -27.94 -2.38
CA LEU A 409 12.49 -27.29 -1.79
C LEU A 409 11.55 -26.71 -2.84
N SER A 410 12.06 -25.98 -3.82
CA SER A 410 11.25 -25.35 -4.87
C SER A 410 10.56 -26.38 -5.78
N THR A 411 11.19 -27.53 -5.99
CA THR A 411 10.63 -28.65 -6.77
C THR A 411 9.84 -29.65 -5.91
N LYS A 412 9.71 -29.39 -4.61
CA LYS A 412 9.06 -30.27 -3.61
C LYS A 412 9.61 -31.68 -3.60
N ASN A 413 10.90 -31.86 -3.92
CA ASN A 413 11.57 -33.15 -3.96
C ASN A 413 12.13 -33.53 -2.57
N THR A 414 11.29 -34.15 -1.74
CA THR A 414 11.61 -34.56 -0.36
C THR A 414 12.75 -35.55 -0.33
N GLY A 415 12.77 -36.53 -1.25
CA GLY A 415 13.81 -37.58 -1.32
C GLY A 415 15.19 -36.96 -1.58
N LYS A 416 15.30 -36.09 -2.59
CA LYS A 416 16.55 -35.38 -2.90
C LYS A 416 17.02 -34.48 -1.76
N TYR A 417 16.07 -33.80 -1.12
CA TYR A 417 16.37 -32.96 0.03
C TYR A 417 17.01 -33.76 1.17
N LEU A 418 16.41 -34.88 1.54
CA LEU A 418 16.92 -35.76 2.60
C LEU A 418 18.25 -36.41 2.25
N GLU A 419 18.43 -36.86 1.00
CA GLU A 419 19.73 -37.35 0.52
C GLU A 419 20.85 -36.33 0.78
N ILE A 420 20.59 -35.06 0.45
CA ILE A 420 21.57 -33.98 0.65
C ILE A 420 21.82 -33.77 2.15
N VAL A 421 20.77 -33.73 2.97
CA VAL A 421 20.88 -33.58 4.43
C VAL A 421 21.70 -34.70 5.03
N MET A 422 21.39 -35.95 4.70
CA MET A 422 22.13 -37.12 5.19
C MET A 422 23.61 -37.08 4.80
N ARG A 423 23.91 -36.67 3.57
CA ARG A 423 25.29 -36.50 3.10
C ARG A 423 26.02 -35.41 3.90
N LEU A 424 25.35 -34.32 4.25
CA LEU A 424 25.95 -33.26 5.10
C LEU A 424 26.31 -33.79 6.48
N TYR A 425 25.38 -34.48 7.15
CA TYR A 425 25.67 -35.08 8.46
C TYR A 425 26.80 -36.11 8.39
N SER A 426 26.83 -36.95 7.35
CA SER A 426 27.88 -37.93 7.16
C SER A 426 29.27 -37.34 6.87
N SER A 427 29.33 -36.11 6.32
CA SER A 427 30.58 -35.40 6.03
C SER A 427 31.19 -34.71 7.24
N CYS A 428 30.44 -34.58 8.33
CA CYS A 428 30.93 -33.98 9.56
C CYS A 428 31.76 -34.98 10.34
N LYS A 429 32.98 -34.60 10.77
CA LYS A 429 33.72 -35.34 11.78
C LYS A 429 32.97 -35.18 13.11
N ILE A 430 32.70 -36.30 13.77
CA ILE A 430 32.07 -36.35 15.09
C ILE A 430 33.01 -35.60 16.05
N PRO A 431 32.56 -34.55 16.77
CA PRO A 431 33.41 -33.89 17.78
C PRO A 431 33.79 -34.88 18.86
N ALA A 432 35.04 -34.75 19.37
CA ALA A 432 35.58 -35.60 20.41
C ALA A 432 34.83 -35.52 21.76
N ASN A 433 34.02 -34.46 21.97
CA ASN A 433 33.25 -34.24 23.18
C ASN A 433 31.79 -34.75 23.03
N GLU A 434 31.39 -35.66 23.93
CA GLU A 434 30.08 -36.27 23.95
C GLU A 434 28.92 -35.25 23.97
N GLU A 435 29.07 -34.13 24.67
CA GLU A 435 28.05 -33.05 24.67
C GLU A 435 27.82 -32.39 23.31
N GLN A 436 28.84 -32.32 22.45
CA GLN A 436 28.74 -31.77 21.11
C GLN A 436 28.29 -32.82 20.10
N ALA A 437 28.66 -34.09 20.30
CA ALA A 437 28.22 -35.21 19.49
C ALA A 437 26.71 -35.43 19.59
N GLY A 438 26.11 -35.26 20.80
CA GLY A 438 24.67 -35.34 21.01
C GLY A 438 23.85 -34.25 20.32
N LYS A 439 24.46 -33.13 19.88
CA LYS A 439 23.82 -32.05 19.16
C LYS A 439 23.82 -32.24 17.63
N LEU A 440 24.59 -33.16 17.11
CA LEU A 440 24.72 -33.48 15.68
C LEU A 440 23.85 -34.69 15.28
N VAL A 441 22.58 -34.64 15.65
CA VAL A 441 21.60 -35.68 15.30
C VAL A 441 20.65 -35.14 14.24
N VAL A 442 20.37 -35.96 13.24
CA VAL A 442 19.33 -35.63 12.26
C VAL A 442 17.99 -35.43 13.00
N PRO A 443 17.32 -34.29 12.84
CA PRO A 443 16.09 -34.02 13.57
C PRO A 443 15.03 -35.09 13.32
N SER A 444 14.48 -35.68 14.39
CA SER A 444 13.39 -36.66 14.29
C SER A 444 12.17 -36.07 13.58
N ALA A 445 12.02 -34.75 13.60
CA ALA A 445 10.99 -34.06 12.86
C ALA A 445 11.04 -34.30 11.34
N PHE A 446 12.19 -34.69 10.77
CA PHE A 446 12.27 -35.04 9.35
C PHE A 446 11.51 -36.33 9.01
N VAL A 447 11.31 -37.22 9.97
CA VAL A 447 10.43 -38.38 9.80
C VAL A 447 8.99 -37.95 9.51
N ASN A 448 8.55 -36.82 10.13
CA ASN A 448 7.22 -36.29 9.91
C ASN A 448 7.01 -35.75 8.48
N MET A 449 8.07 -35.38 7.75
CA MET A 449 7.97 -34.96 6.35
C MET A 449 7.52 -36.10 5.43
N PHE A 450 7.89 -37.35 5.73
CA PHE A 450 7.45 -38.50 4.95
C PHE A 450 6.00 -38.84 5.19
N ASN A 451 5.53 -38.65 6.43
CA ASN A 451 4.17 -38.95 6.81
C ASN A 451 3.18 -37.81 6.41
N ASN A 452 3.68 -36.59 6.27
CA ASN A 452 2.88 -35.44 5.88
C ASN A 452 3.67 -34.48 4.96
N PRO A 453 3.53 -34.64 3.63
CA PRO A 453 4.23 -33.81 2.65
C PRO A 453 3.95 -32.31 2.80
N ALA A 454 2.81 -31.91 3.37
CA ALA A 454 2.49 -30.51 3.63
C ALA A 454 3.44 -29.84 4.64
N LEU A 455 4.12 -30.62 5.47
CA LEU A 455 5.10 -30.12 6.42
C LEU A 455 6.51 -29.99 5.85
N PHE A 456 6.75 -30.49 4.65
CA PHE A 456 8.07 -30.51 4.01
C PHE A 456 8.68 -29.12 3.89
N GLU A 457 7.90 -28.17 3.36
CA GLU A 457 8.37 -26.80 3.14
C GLU A 457 8.67 -26.10 4.47
N GLU A 458 7.81 -26.26 5.49
CA GLU A 458 8.03 -25.64 6.80
C GLU A 458 9.32 -26.12 7.47
N TYR A 459 9.54 -27.44 7.53
CA TYR A 459 10.75 -28.00 8.15
C TYR A 459 11.99 -27.79 7.30
N GLY A 460 11.85 -27.91 5.98
CA GLY A 460 12.95 -27.73 5.05
C GLY A 460 13.50 -26.32 5.06
N TYR A 461 12.63 -25.31 5.03
CA TYR A 461 13.05 -23.92 5.15
C TYR A 461 13.60 -23.57 6.54
N ALA A 462 13.04 -24.15 7.62
CA ALA A 462 13.57 -23.98 8.96
C ALA A 462 15.02 -24.45 9.04
N PHE A 463 15.30 -25.67 8.58
CA PHE A 463 16.63 -26.23 8.56
C PHE A 463 17.60 -25.44 7.69
N LEU A 464 17.16 -25.04 6.51
CA LEU A 464 17.96 -24.23 5.59
C LEU A 464 18.34 -22.86 6.18
N LEU A 465 17.42 -22.19 6.89
CA LEU A 465 17.71 -20.98 7.61
C LEU A 465 18.76 -21.19 8.70
N GLY A 466 18.67 -22.31 9.42
CA GLY A 466 19.72 -22.70 10.39
C GLY A 466 21.08 -22.86 9.72
N LEU A 467 21.15 -23.55 8.58
CA LEU A 467 22.38 -23.67 7.78
C LEU A 467 22.92 -22.33 7.29
N LYS A 468 22.04 -21.33 7.10
CA LYS A 468 22.41 -19.94 6.76
C LYS A 468 22.82 -19.10 7.97
N GLY A 469 22.89 -19.68 9.16
CA GLY A 469 23.33 -19.01 10.38
C GLY A 469 22.21 -18.37 11.22
N CYS A 470 20.95 -18.54 10.87
CA CYS A 470 19.84 -18.12 11.71
C CYS A 470 19.68 -19.07 12.91
N ASN A 471 19.56 -18.52 14.12
CA ASN A 471 19.22 -19.26 15.31
C ASN A 471 18.15 -18.54 16.13
N SER A 472 17.50 -19.27 17.03
CA SER A 472 16.44 -18.70 17.90
C SER A 472 16.95 -17.71 18.94
N ASN A 473 18.26 -17.63 19.15
CA ASN A 473 18.91 -16.82 20.19
C ASN A 473 19.56 -15.54 19.66
N SER A 474 19.56 -15.29 18.35
CA SER A 474 20.25 -14.12 17.73
C SER A 474 19.71 -12.76 18.21
N LYS A 475 18.52 -12.71 18.82
CA LYS A 475 17.96 -11.49 19.43
C LYS A 475 18.71 -10.94 20.65
N LYS A 476 19.67 -11.68 21.22
CA LYS A 476 20.40 -11.21 22.40
C LYS A 476 21.71 -10.47 22.09
N GLN A 477 22.18 -10.49 20.84
CA GLN A 477 23.46 -9.89 20.48
C GLN A 477 23.32 -8.47 19.89
N ASP A 478 22.17 -8.11 19.27
CA ASP A 478 21.99 -6.77 18.69
C ASP A 478 21.68 -5.68 19.74
N ASN A 479 21.30 -6.07 20.97
CA ASN A 479 21.03 -5.13 22.06
C ASN A 479 22.25 -4.87 23.00
N LYS A 480 23.45 -5.29 22.62
CA LYS A 480 24.68 -5.04 23.42
C LYS A 480 25.70 -4.10 22.77
N ASN A 481 25.38 -3.59 21.56
CA ASN A 481 26.23 -2.67 20.82
C ASN A 481 25.56 -1.32 20.50
N ASP A 482 24.58 -0.90 21.31
CA ASP A 482 24.08 0.48 21.38
C ASP A 482 24.41 1.08 22.76
#